data_ff509138d2f3d2fdabd14d55a1aa1bc3
#
_entry.id   ff509138d2f3d2fdabd14d55a1aa1bc3
#
_cell.length_a   1.000
_cell.length_b   1.000
_cell.length_c   1.000
_cell.angle_alpha   90.00
_cell.angle_beta   90.00
_cell.angle_gamma   90.00
#
_symmetry.space_group_name_H-M   'P 1'
#
loop_
_entity.id
_entity.type
_entity.pdbx_description
1 polymer ?
#
loop_
_entity_poly.entity_id
_entity_poly.type
_entity_poly.pdbx_seq_one_letter_code
_entity_poly.pdbx_strand_id
1 'polypeptide(L)'
;MENFKLIIVEDVPLELKGTEGIVRNEIPEAEVIGTAEDEVAYWRLIKKQQPDLVLLDLGLGGSTTVGVELCRQTKEMYPAVKILIFTGEILNEKLWVDVLDAGADGIILKSGELLTRRDVMAVMEGKQLVFNEPILQKIVERFKHAVSSQLARQEALIDYEIDEYDERFLRHLALGYTKEQITGLRGMPFGVKSLEKRQNELARKLFPSGESVNATRLVVRALELHLLDIDNLMPDAE
;
A
#
# COMPACT_ATOMS: atom_id res chain seq x y z
N MET A 1 27.32 -7.16 -21.07
CA MET A 1 26.03 -7.89 -20.96
C MET A 1 25.41 -7.97 -22.35
N GLU A 2 24.63 -8.99 -22.63
CA GLU A 2 23.92 -9.09 -23.91
C GLU A 2 22.83 -8.04 -23.99
N ASN A 3 22.49 -7.59 -25.20
CA ASN A 3 21.37 -6.68 -25.42
C ASN A 3 20.05 -7.36 -25.04
N PHE A 4 19.11 -6.59 -24.51
CA PHE A 4 17.80 -7.07 -24.14
C PHE A 4 16.68 -6.22 -24.80
N LYS A 5 15.54 -6.83 -25.04
CA LYS A 5 14.38 -6.21 -25.68
C LYS A 5 13.51 -5.52 -24.65
N LEU A 6 13.14 -4.28 -24.92
CA LEU A 6 12.33 -3.43 -24.04
C LEU A 6 11.04 -2.98 -24.74
N ILE A 7 9.90 -3.07 -24.07
CA ILE A 7 8.66 -2.36 -24.41
C ILE A 7 8.45 -1.25 -23.36
N ILE A 8 8.05 -0.06 -23.84
CA ILE A 8 7.65 1.06 -22.97
C ILE A 8 6.13 1.22 -23.10
N VAL A 9 5.44 1.30 -21.95
CA VAL A 9 3.98 1.49 -21.87
C VAL A 9 3.72 2.79 -21.13
N GLU A 10 3.17 3.78 -21.81
CA GLU A 10 2.98 5.16 -21.33
C GLU A 10 1.96 5.86 -22.22
N ASP A 11 0.87 6.38 -21.64
CA ASP A 11 -0.22 7.02 -22.37
C ASP A 11 -0.03 8.54 -22.60
N VAL A 12 0.91 9.17 -21.88
CA VAL A 12 1.24 10.58 -22.06
C VAL A 12 2.35 10.73 -23.12
N PRO A 13 2.07 11.27 -24.33
CA PRO A 13 3.03 11.30 -25.43
C PRO A 13 4.35 12.01 -25.11
N LEU A 14 4.31 13.04 -24.25
CA LEU A 14 5.52 13.77 -23.85
C LEU A 14 6.39 12.93 -22.92
N GLU A 15 5.78 12.24 -21.97
CA GLU A 15 6.47 11.34 -21.03
C GLU A 15 7.05 10.13 -21.78
N LEU A 16 6.29 9.55 -22.71
CA LEU A 16 6.77 8.47 -23.55
C LEU A 16 8.04 8.85 -24.30
N LYS A 17 8.04 10.01 -24.98
CA LYS A 17 9.24 10.51 -25.68
C LYS A 17 10.40 10.79 -24.75
N GLY A 18 10.11 11.33 -23.55
CA GLY A 18 11.11 11.55 -22.52
C GLY A 18 11.76 10.23 -22.07
N THR A 19 10.94 9.22 -21.79
CA THR A 19 11.37 7.88 -21.38
C THR A 19 12.17 7.18 -22.47
N GLU A 20 11.73 7.24 -23.73
CA GLU A 20 12.51 6.73 -24.89
C GLU A 20 13.89 7.42 -24.99
N GLY A 21 13.93 8.73 -24.78
CA GLY A 21 15.17 9.51 -24.78
C GLY A 21 16.12 9.06 -23.68
N ILE A 22 15.63 8.87 -22.46
CA ILE A 22 16.42 8.36 -21.33
C ILE A 22 16.95 6.96 -21.65
N VAL A 23 16.09 6.04 -22.06
CA VAL A 23 16.51 4.67 -22.40
C VAL A 23 17.60 4.67 -23.46
N ARG A 24 17.42 5.41 -24.55
CA ARG A 24 18.38 5.47 -25.66
C ARG A 24 19.75 6.02 -25.24
N ASN A 25 19.78 7.03 -24.36
CA ASN A 25 20.99 7.72 -23.98
C ASN A 25 21.72 7.02 -22.82
N GLU A 26 20.98 6.49 -21.85
CA GLU A 26 21.53 6.02 -20.59
C GLU A 26 21.64 4.48 -20.52
N ILE A 27 20.90 3.74 -21.37
CA ILE A 27 20.81 2.29 -21.31
C ILE A 27 21.10 1.67 -22.70
N PRO A 28 22.36 1.72 -23.14
CA PRO A 28 22.72 1.29 -24.50
C PRO A 28 22.47 -0.21 -24.78
N GLU A 29 22.31 -1.03 -23.75
CA GLU A 29 21.98 -2.45 -23.88
C GLU A 29 20.50 -2.70 -24.18
N ALA A 30 19.63 -1.70 -23.96
CA ALA A 30 18.20 -1.82 -24.18
C ALA A 30 17.83 -1.56 -25.65
N GLU A 31 17.28 -2.56 -26.33
CA GLU A 31 16.65 -2.42 -27.63
C GLU A 31 15.15 -2.15 -27.43
N VAL A 32 14.69 -0.92 -27.65
CA VAL A 32 13.25 -0.59 -27.63
C VAL A 32 12.58 -1.18 -28.85
N ILE A 33 11.87 -2.31 -28.67
CA ILE A 33 11.19 -3.04 -29.76
C ILE A 33 9.79 -2.50 -30.03
N GLY A 34 9.27 -1.61 -29.19
CA GLY A 34 8.00 -0.94 -29.38
C GLY A 34 7.57 -0.11 -28.18
N THR A 35 6.59 0.76 -28.43
CA THR A 35 5.93 1.57 -27.41
C THR A 35 4.42 1.36 -27.49
N ALA A 36 3.73 1.44 -26.37
CA ALA A 36 2.28 1.29 -26.27
C ALA A 36 1.69 2.44 -25.46
N GLU A 37 0.63 3.03 -25.97
CA GLU A 37 -0.09 4.13 -25.30
C GLU A 37 -1.33 3.61 -24.53
N ASP A 38 -1.69 2.35 -24.73
CA ASP A 38 -2.80 1.68 -24.06
C ASP A 38 -2.61 0.16 -23.98
N GLU A 39 -3.50 -0.48 -23.25
CA GLU A 39 -3.52 -1.94 -23.08
C GLU A 39 -3.62 -2.70 -24.40
N VAL A 40 -4.43 -2.23 -25.35
CA VAL A 40 -4.66 -2.90 -26.63
C VAL A 40 -3.37 -2.89 -27.49
N ALA A 41 -2.71 -1.74 -27.54
CA ALA A 41 -1.43 -1.58 -28.22
C ALA A 41 -0.35 -2.46 -27.56
N TYR A 42 -0.31 -2.50 -26.23
CA TYR A 42 0.61 -3.35 -25.48
C TYR A 42 0.44 -4.84 -25.80
N TRP A 43 -0.80 -5.37 -25.72
CA TRP A 43 -1.07 -6.78 -26.03
C TRP A 43 -0.77 -7.16 -27.47
N ARG A 44 -0.89 -6.23 -28.39
CA ARG A 44 -0.49 -6.42 -29.79
C ARG A 44 1.02 -6.56 -29.95
N LEU A 45 1.78 -5.74 -29.22
CA LEU A 45 3.25 -5.74 -29.28
C LEU A 45 3.82 -7.00 -28.66
N ILE A 46 3.43 -7.36 -27.43
CA ILE A 46 4.00 -8.52 -26.72
C ILE A 46 3.71 -9.84 -27.43
N LYS A 47 2.53 -9.95 -28.08
CA LYS A 47 2.19 -11.12 -28.92
C LYS A 47 3.01 -11.21 -30.18
N LYS A 48 3.41 -10.08 -30.75
CA LYS A 48 4.25 -10.03 -31.94
C LYS A 48 5.69 -10.37 -31.64
N GLN A 49 6.22 -9.84 -30.54
CA GLN A 49 7.59 -10.04 -30.11
C GLN A 49 7.67 -9.89 -28.59
N GLN A 50 8.02 -10.97 -27.91
CA GLN A 50 8.16 -10.98 -26.48
C GLN A 50 9.38 -10.14 -26.05
N PRO A 51 9.21 -9.17 -25.12
CA PRO A 51 10.32 -8.43 -24.52
C PRO A 51 10.99 -9.21 -23.40
N ASP A 52 12.18 -8.80 -23.02
CA ASP A 52 12.84 -9.21 -21.79
C ASP A 52 12.42 -8.33 -20.61
N LEU A 53 12.15 -7.03 -20.90
CA LEU A 53 11.72 -6.04 -19.91
C LEU A 53 10.53 -5.21 -20.45
N VAL A 54 9.57 -4.93 -19.58
CA VAL A 54 8.52 -3.93 -19.77
C VAL A 54 8.75 -2.79 -18.79
N LEU A 55 8.87 -1.59 -19.30
CA LEU A 55 8.82 -0.36 -18.51
C LEU A 55 7.39 0.14 -18.56
N LEU A 56 6.69 0.09 -17.41
CA LEU A 56 5.25 0.25 -17.33
C LEU A 56 4.88 1.45 -16.45
N ASP A 57 4.17 2.43 -17.03
CA ASP A 57 3.47 3.42 -16.21
C ASP A 57 2.20 2.81 -15.59
N LEU A 58 1.87 3.26 -14.37
CA LEU A 58 0.63 2.83 -13.71
C LEU A 58 -0.58 3.64 -14.15
N GLY A 59 -0.39 4.93 -14.49
CA GLY A 59 -1.45 5.90 -14.72
C GLY A 59 -2.20 5.76 -16.05
N LEU A 60 -2.19 4.60 -16.69
CA LEU A 60 -2.75 4.38 -18.02
C LEU A 60 -4.24 4.73 -18.09
N GLY A 61 -4.60 5.60 -19.03
CA GLY A 61 -5.97 6.06 -19.22
C GLY A 61 -6.54 6.80 -18.00
N GLY A 62 -5.69 7.38 -17.15
CA GLY A 62 -6.08 8.07 -15.94
C GLY A 62 -6.48 7.14 -14.78
N SER A 63 -6.13 5.86 -14.84
CA SER A 63 -6.43 4.87 -13.79
C SER A 63 -5.23 3.96 -13.50
N THR A 64 -4.80 3.95 -12.24
CA THR A 64 -3.72 3.06 -11.77
C THR A 64 -4.12 1.58 -11.76
N THR A 65 -5.42 1.28 -11.72
CA THR A 65 -5.93 -0.10 -11.76
C THR A 65 -5.57 -0.80 -13.07
N VAL A 66 -5.55 -0.08 -14.19
CA VAL A 66 -5.21 -0.64 -15.51
C VAL A 66 -3.75 -1.09 -15.52
N GLY A 67 -2.83 -0.24 -15.05
CA GLY A 67 -1.40 -0.58 -15.00
C GLY A 67 -1.10 -1.78 -14.09
N VAL A 68 -1.74 -1.84 -12.92
CA VAL A 68 -1.60 -2.99 -11.99
C VAL A 68 -2.11 -4.27 -12.62
N GLU A 69 -3.29 -4.23 -13.27
CA GLU A 69 -3.87 -5.41 -13.90
C GLU A 69 -3.03 -5.88 -15.10
N LEU A 70 -2.50 -4.93 -15.88
CA LEU A 70 -1.59 -5.23 -16.98
C LEU A 70 -0.30 -5.91 -16.51
N CYS A 71 0.24 -5.46 -15.37
CA CYS A 71 1.37 -6.11 -14.71
C CYS A 71 1.03 -7.56 -14.35
N ARG A 72 -0.07 -7.78 -13.64
CA ARG A 72 -0.52 -9.11 -13.19
C ARG A 72 -0.71 -10.07 -14.35
N GLN A 73 -1.49 -9.69 -15.35
CA GLN A 73 -1.75 -10.53 -16.52
C GLN A 73 -0.48 -10.83 -17.30
N THR A 74 0.45 -9.86 -17.39
CA THR A 74 1.72 -10.10 -18.06
C THR A 74 2.54 -11.15 -17.32
N LYS A 75 2.61 -11.08 -15.99
CA LYS A 75 3.33 -12.06 -15.18
C LYS A 75 2.70 -13.44 -15.22
N GLU A 76 1.38 -13.53 -15.29
CA GLU A 76 0.66 -14.81 -15.44
C GLU A 76 0.94 -15.46 -16.79
N MET A 77 0.90 -14.70 -17.89
CA MET A 77 1.08 -15.24 -19.24
C MET A 77 2.54 -15.37 -19.66
N TYR A 78 3.41 -14.50 -19.16
CA TYR A 78 4.82 -14.40 -19.52
C TYR A 78 5.69 -14.24 -18.27
N PRO A 79 5.80 -15.26 -17.41
CA PRO A 79 6.46 -15.13 -16.11
C PRO A 79 7.96 -14.77 -16.18
N ALA A 80 8.61 -15.02 -17.31
CA ALA A 80 10.00 -14.67 -17.54
C ALA A 80 10.21 -13.18 -17.86
N VAL A 81 9.17 -12.47 -18.32
CA VAL A 81 9.24 -11.05 -18.64
C VAL A 81 9.40 -10.26 -17.35
N LYS A 82 10.43 -9.42 -17.30
CA LYS A 82 10.63 -8.48 -16.20
C LYS A 82 9.72 -7.28 -16.34
N ILE A 83 9.20 -6.78 -15.22
CA ILE A 83 8.35 -5.58 -15.19
C ILE A 83 8.92 -4.58 -14.21
N LEU A 84 9.34 -3.44 -14.73
CA LEU A 84 9.77 -2.28 -13.95
C LEU A 84 8.69 -1.20 -14.06
N ILE A 85 8.03 -0.93 -12.96
CA ILE A 85 7.08 0.17 -12.87
C ILE A 85 7.86 1.49 -12.87
N PHE A 86 7.49 2.41 -13.76
CA PHE A 86 8.07 3.75 -13.87
C PHE A 86 6.93 4.77 -13.91
N THR A 87 6.58 5.34 -12.74
CA THR A 87 5.35 6.11 -12.58
C THR A 87 5.55 7.45 -11.88
N GLY A 88 4.77 8.45 -12.29
CA GLY A 88 4.62 9.72 -11.59
C GLY A 88 3.59 9.68 -10.45
N GLU A 89 2.80 8.61 -10.36
CA GLU A 89 1.73 8.48 -9.39
C GLU A 89 2.23 8.41 -7.95
N ILE A 90 1.51 9.09 -7.05
CA ILE A 90 1.75 8.99 -5.60
C ILE A 90 1.16 7.66 -5.13
N LEU A 91 2.02 6.70 -4.87
CA LEU A 91 1.61 5.39 -4.39
C LEU A 91 1.10 5.51 -2.93
N ASN A 92 -0.17 5.17 -2.71
CA ASN A 92 -0.70 4.91 -1.37
C ASN A 92 -0.39 3.45 -0.95
N GLU A 93 -0.64 3.10 0.31
CA GLU A 93 -0.32 1.76 0.85
C GLU A 93 -0.93 0.62 0.05
N LYS A 94 -2.21 0.76 -0.28
CA LYS A 94 -2.93 -0.25 -1.05
C LYS A 94 -2.29 -0.46 -2.42
N LEU A 95 -1.98 0.63 -3.12
CA LEU A 95 -1.38 0.55 -4.46
C LEU A 95 0.01 -0.09 -4.43
N TRP A 96 0.80 0.13 -3.35
CA TRP A 96 2.08 -0.58 -3.16
C TRP A 96 1.89 -2.08 -3.09
N VAL A 97 0.96 -2.53 -2.23
CA VAL A 97 0.65 -3.96 -2.08
C VAL A 97 0.15 -4.53 -3.40
N ASP A 98 -0.81 -3.85 -4.04
CA ASP A 98 -1.39 -4.30 -5.31
C ASP A 98 -0.32 -4.47 -6.42
N VAL A 99 0.66 -3.56 -6.50
CA VAL A 99 1.77 -3.62 -7.48
C VAL A 99 2.73 -4.76 -7.17
N LEU A 100 3.08 -4.97 -5.89
CA LEU A 100 3.97 -6.06 -5.48
C LEU A 100 3.29 -7.42 -5.67
N ASP A 101 2.02 -7.53 -5.31
CA ASP A 101 1.20 -8.76 -5.50
C ASP A 101 0.95 -9.06 -6.99
N ALA A 102 0.95 -8.03 -7.85
CA ALA A 102 0.92 -8.19 -9.30
C ALA A 102 2.24 -8.75 -9.86
N GLY A 103 3.30 -8.83 -9.06
CA GLY A 103 4.57 -9.44 -9.42
C GLY A 103 5.58 -8.49 -10.09
N ALA A 104 5.48 -7.18 -9.90
CA ALA A 104 6.47 -6.23 -10.40
C ALA A 104 7.87 -6.54 -9.84
N ASP A 105 8.90 -6.45 -10.69
CA ASP A 105 10.30 -6.69 -10.31
C ASP A 105 10.97 -5.43 -9.73
N GLY A 106 10.36 -4.25 -9.89
CA GLY A 106 10.84 -3.00 -9.31
C GLY A 106 9.87 -1.85 -9.52
N ILE A 107 10.07 -0.77 -8.76
CA ILE A 107 9.26 0.45 -8.83
C ILE A 107 10.18 1.66 -8.76
N ILE A 108 10.08 2.54 -9.74
CA ILE A 108 10.80 3.81 -9.85
C ILE A 108 9.79 4.94 -9.94
N LEU A 109 9.90 5.93 -9.05
CA LEU A 109 9.13 7.16 -9.16
C LEU A 109 9.79 8.12 -10.17
N LYS A 110 8.98 8.73 -11.04
CA LYS A 110 9.42 9.78 -11.97
C LYS A 110 9.76 11.11 -11.28
N SER A 111 9.57 11.22 -9.95
CA SER A 111 9.83 12.43 -9.19
C SER A 111 11.31 12.56 -8.82
N GLY A 112 12.01 13.48 -9.45
CA GLY A 112 13.34 13.97 -9.04
C GLY A 112 14.56 13.20 -9.54
N GLU A 113 14.49 11.91 -9.72
CA GLU A 113 15.56 11.10 -10.31
C GLU A 113 15.10 10.47 -11.63
N LEU A 114 15.96 10.55 -12.62
CA LEU A 114 15.74 9.88 -13.90
C LEU A 114 15.94 8.37 -13.73
N LEU A 115 15.25 7.58 -14.54
CA LEU A 115 15.53 6.16 -14.70
C LEU A 115 17.02 5.96 -15.03
N THR A 116 17.73 5.19 -14.20
CA THR A 116 19.15 4.98 -14.41
C THR A 116 19.44 3.60 -15.02
N ARG A 117 20.56 3.49 -15.73
CA ARG A 117 21.08 2.19 -16.19
C ARG A 117 21.22 1.19 -15.04
N ARG A 118 21.67 1.65 -13.86
CA ARG A 118 21.83 0.82 -12.67
C ARG A 118 20.53 0.14 -12.24
N ASP A 119 19.41 0.89 -12.25
CA ASP A 119 18.10 0.36 -11.83
C ASP A 119 17.61 -0.72 -12.79
N VAL A 120 17.68 -0.43 -14.10
CA VAL A 120 17.30 -1.39 -15.13
C VAL A 120 18.16 -2.65 -15.09
N MET A 121 19.48 -2.50 -14.97
CA MET A 121 20.37 -3.65 -14.90
C MET A 121 20.15 -4.49 -13.64
N ALA A 122 19.81 -3.86 -12.51
CA ALA A 122 19.48 -4.59 -11.29
C ALA A 122 18.24 -5.50 -11.47
N VAL A 123 17.21 -5.00 -12.18
CA VAL A 123 16.03 -5.81 -12.54
C VAL A 123 16.41 -6.96 -13.48
N MET A 124 17.21 -6.67 -14.52
CA MET A 124 17.65 -7.68 -15.49
C MET A 124 18.54 -8.77 -14.86
N GLU A 125 19.35 -8.44 -13.88
CA GLU A 125 20.15 -9.38 -13.08
C GLU A 125 19.33 -10.22 -12.10
N GLY A 126 18.02 -9.98 -12.02
CA GLY A 126 17.11 -10.72 -11.13
C GLY A 126 17.23 -10.33 -9.66
N LYS A 127 17.76 -9.14 -9.36
CA LYS A 127 17.66 -8.58 -8.00
C LYS A 127 16.20 -8.36 -7.69
N GLN A 128 15.76 -8.90 -6.55
CA GLN A 128 14.37 -8.76 -6.13
C GLN A 128 14.11 -7.32 -5.66
N LEU A 129 13.01 -6.75 -6.10
CA LEU A 129 12.46 -5.47 -5.65
C LEU A 129 13.45 -4.29 -5.76
N VAL A 130 13.62 -3.81 -6.99
CA VAL A 130 14.42 -2.61 -7.25
C VAL A 130 13.59 -1.37 -6.98
N PHE A 131 14.09 -0.50 -6.10
CA PHE A 131 13.46 0.77 -5.76
C PHE A 131 14.48 1.91 -5.88
N ASN A 132 14.04 3.07 -6.37
CA ASN A 132 14.88 4.27 -6.29
C ASN A 132 14.79 4.93 -4.90
N GLU A 133 15.70 5.86 -4.64
CA GLU A 133 15.84 6.52 -3.33
C GLU A 133 14.52 7.14 -2.83
N PRO A 134 13.71 7.86 -3.64
CA PRO A 134 12.43 8.40 -3.17
C PRO A 134 11.46 7.34 -2.67
N ILE A 135 11.45 6.17 -3.29
CA ILE A 135 10.64 5.03 -2.85
C ILE A 135 11.16 4.47 -1.52
N LEU A 136 12.47 4.24 -1.43
CA LEU A 136 13.09 3.72 -0.21
C LEU A 136 12.85 4.65 0.97
N GLN A 137 12.96 5.97 0.80
CA GLN A 137 12.65 6.95 1.85
C GLN A 137 11.20 6.82 2.34
N LYS A 138 10.23 6.72 1.42
CA LYS A 138 8.82 6.52 1.81
C LYS A 138 8.59 5.23 2.58
N ILE A 139 9.22 4.12 2.15
CA ILE A 139 9.16 2.84 2.87
C ILE A 139 9.70 2.99 4.29
N VAL A 140 10.88 3.61 4.44
CA VAL A 140 11.52 3.81 5.74
C VAL A 140 10.69 4.71 6.66
N GLU A 141 10.13 5.80 6.14
CA GLU A 141 9.25 6.70 6.91
C GLU A 141 8.01 5.96 7.41
N ARG A 142 7.35 5.19 6.54
CA ARG A 142 6.18 4.39 6.92
C ARG A 142 6.52 3.31 7.94
N PHE A 143 7.63 2.61 7.75
CA PHE A 143 8.08 1.62 8.72
C PHE A 143 8.32 2.26 10.10
N LYS A 144 9.00 3.41 10.16
CA LYS A 144 9.21 4.17 11.39
C LYS A 144 7.89 4.56 12.03
N HIS A 145 6.94 5.07 11.23
CA HIS A 145 5.63 5.46 11.72
C HIS A 145 4.85 4.26 12.27
N ALA A 146 4.81 3.15 11.55
CA ALA A 146 4.13 1.93 11.97
C ALA A 146 4.71 1.36 13.28
N VAL A 147 6.05 1.30 13.39
CA VAL A 147 6.73 0.85 14.62
C VAL A 147 6.45 1.79 15.79
N SER A 148 6.53 3.12 15.57
CA SER A 148 6.25 4.10 16.61
C SER A 148 4.80 4.03 17.10
N SER A 149 3.83 3.88 16.18
CA SER A 149 2.41 3.72 16.52
C SER A 149 2.15 2.43 17.29
N GLN A 150 2.80 1.33 16.91
CA GLN A 150 2.66 0.05 17.60
C GLN A 150 3.26 0.08 19.00
N LEU A 151 4.42 0.72 19.18
CA LEU A 151 5.03 0.90 20.50
C LEU A 151 4.18 1.79 21.38
N ALA A 152 3.71 2.95 20.88
CA ALA A 152 2.82 3.85 21.61
C ALA A 152 1.53 3.16 22.05
N ARG A 153 0.96 2.30 21.17
CA ARG A 153 -0.21 1.48 21.51
C ARG A 153 0.07 0.49 22.64
N GLN A 154 1.21 -0.23 22.58
CA GLN A 154 1.57 -1.18 23.63
C GLN A 154 1.78 -0.49 24.98
N GLU A 155 2.46 0.65 25.00
CA GLU A 155 2.65 1.47 26.20
C GLU A 155 1.29 1.92 26.74
N ALA A 156 0.40 2.45 25.90
CA ALA A 156 -0.93 2.90 26.34
C ALA A 156 -1.79 1.76 26.88
N LEU A 157 -1.76 0.56 26.27
CA LEU A 157 -2.51 -0.61 26.78
C LEU A 157 -2.05 -0.98 28.21
N ILE A 158 -0.75 -0.88 28.50
CA ILE A 158 -0.16 -1.17 29.81
C ILE A 158 -0.49 -0.04 30.79
N ASP A 159 -0.24 1.21 30.41
CA ASP A 159 -0.38 2.38 31.30
C ASP A 159 -1.83 2.58 31.75
N TYR A 160 -2.80 2.31 30.88
CA TYR A 160 -4.22 2.42 31.21
C TYR A 160 -4.87 1.09 31.63
N GLU A 161 -4.08 0.02 31.76
CA GLU A 161 -4.57 -1.32 32.14
C GLU A 161 -5.77 -1.77 31.28
N ILE A 162 -5.65 -1.62 29.98
CA ILE A 162 -6.69 -1.98 29.01
C ILE A 162 -6.59 -3.47 28.70
N ASP A 163 -7.65 -4.22 28.94
CA ASP A 163 -7.72 -5.64 28.60
C ASP A 163 -8.27 -5.88 27.18
N GLU A 164 -8.18 -7.11 26.69
CA GLU A 164 -8.66 -7.53 25.36
C GLU A 164 -10.16 -7.22 25.16
N TYR A 165 -10.97 -7.33 26.20
CA TYR A 165 -12.39 -7.04 26.13
C TYR A 165 -12.66 -5.53 26.12
N ASP A 166 -11.85 -4.73 26.80
CA ASP A 166 -11.88 -3.27 26.75
C ASP A 166 -11.58 -2.79 25.33
N GLU A 167 -10.55 -3.37 24.70
CA GLU A 167 -10.17 -3.06 23.32
C GLU A 167 -11.29 -3.42 22.34
N ARG A 168 -11.85 -4.63 22.44
CA ARG A 168 -12.99 -5.06 21.60
C ARG A 168 -14.22 -4.19 21.80
N PHE A 169 -14.52 -3.83 23.04
CA PHE A 169 -15.64 -2.95 23.36
C PHE A 169 -15.46 -1.57 22.74
N LEU A 170 -14.28 -0.95 22.89
CA LEU A 170 -13.96 0.34 22.26
C LEU A 170 -14.06 0.27 20.74
N ARG A 171 -13.58 -0.81 20.12
CA ARG A 171 -13.67 -1.04 18.68
C ARG A 171 -15.13 -1.10 18.19
N HIS A 172 -15.98 -1.86 18.88
CA HIS A 172 -17.40 -1.94 18.52
C HIS A 172 -18.13 -0.61 18.71
N LEU A 173 -17.80 0.16 19.75
CA LEU A 173 -18.33 1.52 19.91
C LEU A 173 -17.88 2.45 18.78
N ALA A 174 -16.62 2.34 18.31
CA ALA A 174 -16.10 3.11 17.20
C ALA A 174 -16.80 2.76 15.87
N LEU A 175 -17.20 1.51 15.68
CA LEU A 175 -18.01 1.05 14.55
C LEU A 175 -19.48 1.45 14.64
N GLY A 176 -19.90 2.14 15.72
CA GLY A 176 -21.26 2.64 15.91
C GLY A 176 -22.24 1.62 16.50
N TYR A 177 -21.78 0.47 17.01
CA TYR A 177 -22.66 -0.51 17.65
C TYR A 177 -23.17 0.01 18.99
N THR A 178 -24.45 -0.24 19.27
CA THR A 178 -25.04 -0.02 20.60
C THR A 178 -24.63 -1.14 21.57
N LYS A 179 -24.73 -0.91 22.88
CA LYS A 179 -24.41 -1.93 23.87
C LYS A 179 -25.26 -3.19 23.73
N GLU A 180 -26.52 -3.03 23.34
CA GLU A 180 -27.45 -4.12 23.06
C GLU A 180 -26.95 -4.97 21.89
N GLN A 181 -26.45 -4.35 20.83
CA GLN A 181 -25.87 -5.05 19.69
C GLN A 181 -24.56 -5.76 20.05
N ILE A 182 -23.72 -5.10 20.87
CA ILE A 182 -22.43 -5.68 21.29
C ILE A 182 -22.64 -6.95 22.12
N THR A 183 -23.69 -7.03 22.95
CA THR A 183 -23.98 -8.24 23.77
C THR A 183 -24.26 -9.49 22.96
N GLY A 184 -24.64 -9.35 21.68
CA GLY A 184 -24.90 -10.45 20.77
C GLY A 184 -23.70 -10.91 19.95
N LEU A 185 -22.57 -10.21 20.06
CA LEU A 185 -21.40 -10.50 19.23
C LEU A 185 -20.53 -11.61 19.80
N ARG A 186 -19.94 -12.41 18.90
CA ARG A 186 -19.00 -13.46 19.26
C ARG A 186 -17.78 -12.85 19.97
N GLY A 187 -17.39 -13.44 21.09
CA GLY A 187 -16.24 -12.97 21.87
C GLY A 187 -16.55 -11.81 22.86
N MET A 188 -17.83 -11.43 23.00
CA MET A 188 -18.29 -10.45 24.01
C MET A 188 -19.28 -11.09 24.99
N PRO A 189 -18.78 -11.80 26.02
CA PRO A 189 -19.63 -12.58 26.95
C PRO A 189 -20.33 -11.73 28.01
N PHE A 190 -20.66 -10.47 27.70
CA PHE A 190 -21.15 -9.50 28.67
C PHE A 190 -22.58 -9.06 28.34
N GLY A 191 -23.42 -8.96 29.37
CA GLY A 191 -24.72 -8.31 29.25
C GLY A 191 -24.60 -6.78 29.30
N VAL A 192 -25.69 -6.07 28.91
CA VAL A 192 -25.72 -4.60 28.83
C VAL A 192 -25.21 -3.92 30.10
N LYS A 193 -25.68 -4.35 31.29
CA LYS A 193 -25.24 -3.78 32.58
C LYS A 193 -23.74 -3.94 32.83
N SER A 194 -23.16 -5.06 32.40
CA SER A 194 -21.72 -5.27 32.51
C SER A 194 -20.94 -4.37 31.58
N LEU A 195 -21.44 -4.12 30.35
CA LEU A 195 -20.84 -3.18 29.39
C LEU A 195 -20.97 -1.72 29.87
N GLU A 196 -22.08 -1.36 30.56
CA GLU A 196 -22.22 -0.04 31.20
C GLU A 196 -21.16 0.16 32.31
N LYS A 197 -20.98 -0.86 33.15
CA LYS A 197 -19.94 -0.82 34.19
C LYS A 197 -18.57 -0.67 33.56
N ARG A 198 -18.24 -1.48 32.55
CA ARG A 198 -16.96 -1.43 31.80
C ARG A 198 -16.74 -0.06 31.16
N GLN A 199 -17.76 0.54 30.53
CA GLN A 199 -17.68 1.89 30.01
C GLN A 199 -17.32 2.93 31.07
N ASN A 200 -17.92 2.83 32.27
CA ASN A 200 -17.63 3.73 33.37
C ASN A 200 -16.20 3.53 33.93
N GLU A 201 -15.72 2.29 33.97
CA GLU A 201 -14.36 1.98 34.37
C GLU A 201 -13.34 2.53 33.35
N LEU A 202 -13.57 2.32 32.07
CA LEU A 202 -12.76 2.91 30.99
C LEU A 202 -12.77 4.44 31.02
N ALA A 203 -13.95 5.05 31.27
CA ALA A 203 -14.03 6.50 31.43
C ALA A 203 -13.15 7.00 32.57
N ARG A 204 -13.10 6.31 33.69
CA ARG A 204 -12.23 6.69 34.83
C ARG A 204 -10.75 6.51 34.51
N LYS A 205 -10.40 5.44 33.81
CA LYS A 205 -9.00 5.18 33.37
C LYS A 205 -8.51 6.24 32.39
N LEU A 206 -9.32 6.57 31.38
CA LEU A 206 -8.93 7.46 30.26
C LEU A 206 -9.15 8.95 30.55
N PHE A 207 -10.00 9.30 31.55
CA PHE A 207 -10.32 10.67 31.95
C PHE A 207 -10.19 10.85 33.47
N PRO A 208 -8.98 11.00 34.00
CA PRO A 208 -8.73 11.11 35.44
C PRO A 208 -9.43 12.31 36.10
N SER A 209 -9.78 13.34 35.31
CA SER A 209 -10.47 14.56 35.80
C SER A 209 -11.92 14.35 36.24
N GLY A 210 -12.49 13.15 36.10
CA GLY A 210 -13.83 12.81 36.56
C GLY A 210 -14.97 13.40 35.73
N GLU A 211 -14.70 13.77 34.50
CA GLU A 211 -15.68 14.32 33.59
C GLU A 211 -16.76 13.30 33.17
N SER A 212 -17.96 13.78 32.83
CA SER A 212 -18.98 12.93 32.23
C SER A 212 -18.59 12.54 30.82
N VAL A 213 -18.43 11.23 30.56
CA VAL A 213 -17.91 10.69 29.31
C VAL A 213 -18.99 9.87 28.62
N ASN A 214 -19.40 10.29 27.41
CA ASN A 214 -20.24 9.49 26.54
C ASN A 214 -19.39 8.56 25.66
N ALA A 215 -20.05 7.63 24.92
CA ALA A 215 -19.37 6.68 24.06
C ALA A 215 -18.47 7.35 23.01
N THR A 216 -18.94 8.44 22.39
CA THR A 216 -18.18 9.18 21.38
C THR A 216 -16.88 9.77 21.95
N ARG A 217 -16.94 10.42 23.09
CA ARG A 217 -15.73 10.96 23.74
C ARG A 217 -14.75 9.85 24.15
N LEU A 218 -15.28 8.70 24.57
CA LEU A 218 -14.45 7.54 24.91
C LEU A 218 -13.70 7.03 23.69
N VAL A 219 -14.37 6.91 22.54
CA VAL A 219 -13.77 6.50 21.27
C VAL A 219 -12.72 7.51 20.80
N VAL A 220 -13.04 8.82 20.80
CA VAL A 220 -12.09 9.87 20.41
C VAL A 220 -10.82 9.79 21.26
N ARG A 221 -10.98 9.63 22.60
CA ARG A 221 -9.84 9.52 23.50
C ARG A 221 -9.02 8.26 23.27
N ALA A 222 -9.67 7.14 22.95
CA ALA A 222 -8.99 5.90 22.62
C ALA A 222 -8.17 6.02 21.33
N LEU A 223 -8.66 6.77 20.34
CA LEU A 223 -7.91 7.10 19.11
C LEU A 223 -6.72 8.01 19.41
N GLU A 224 -6.90 9.08 20.22
CA GLU A 224 -5.82 9.98 20.64
C GLU A 224 -4.67 9.26 21.36
N LEU A 225 -5.01 8.24 22.15
CA LEU A 225 -4.05 7.43 22.93
C LEU A 225 -3.54 6.20 22.14
N HIS A 226 -3.82 6.10 20.84
CA HIS A 226 -3.46 4.95 20.00
C HIS A 226 -4.00 3.59 20.47
N LEU A 227 -4.98 3.55 21.38
CA LEU A 227 -5.67 2.32 21.82
C LEU A 227 -6.53 1.73 20.71
N LEU A 228 -6.98 2.57 19.77
CA LEU A 228 -7.66 2.20 18.54
C LEU A 228 -6.91 2.76 17.34
N ASP A 229 -6.96 2.03 16.24
CA ASP A 229 -6.45 2.46 14.94
C ASP A 229 -7.62 2.50 13.95
N ILE A 230 -7.81 3.64 13.30
CA ILE A 230 -8.90 3.84 12.33
C ILE A 230 -8.78 2.87 11.16
N ASP A 231 -7.55 2.59 10.72
CA ASP A 231 -7.27 1.73 9.57
C ASP A 231 -7.54 0.24 9.88
N ASN A 232 -7.56 -0.13 11.17
CA ASN A 232 -7.82 -1.49 11.68
C ASN A 232 -9.16 -1.65 12.40
N LEU A 233 -10.12 -0.75 12.19
CA LEU A 233 -11.46 -0.85 12.76
C LEU A 233 -12.35 -1.90 12.10
N MET A 234 -11.95 -2.51 10.97
CA MET A 234 -12.76 -3.53 10.29
C MET A 234 -13.12 -4.66 11.25
N PRO A 235 -14.37 -5.15 11.25
CA PRO A 235 -14.75 -6.31 12.03
C PRO A 235 -13.89 -7.49 11.61
N ASP A 236 -13.43 -8.27 12.61
CA ASP A 236 -12.76 -9.54 12.34
C ASP A 236 -13.65 -10.32 11.38
N ALA A 237 -13.11 -10.75 10.24
CA ALA A 237 -13.86 -11.52 9.25
C ALA A 237 -14.45 -12.76 9.93
N GLU A 238 -15.77 -12.94 9.82
CA GLU A 238 -16.51 -14.07 10.37
C GLU A 238 -16.04 -15.42 9.81
#